data_27754b1ceff840ff1e9b04dc0da30e3b
#
_entry.id   27754b1ceff840ff1e9b04dc0da30e3b
#
_cell.length_a   1.000
_cell.length_b   1.000
_cell.length_c   1.000
_cell.angle_alpha   90.00
_cell.angle_beta   90.00
_cell.angle_gamma   90.00
#
_symmetry.space_group_name_H-M   'P 1'
#
loop_
_entity.id
_entity.type
_entity.pdbx_description
1 polymer ?
#
loop_
_entity_poly.entity_id
_entity_poly.type
_entity_poly.pdbx_seq_one_letter_code
_entity_poly.pdbx_strand_id
1 'polypeptide(L)'
;MIEIDKVLNTILNESIELPKVLVQGLTNNSLKVKKGYIFFAFKGENNDGNDFIEDAFKNGACLAITDSDKLESQKNVVKVKDVRIAAGIACSNFYNYPQNKVKLIGITGTNGKTSTSTILKSILDATNQKTLQIGTSGIQPSVEIKPGLTTPDIFDLYEILN
;
A
#
# COMPACT_ATOMS: atom_id res chain seq x y z
N MET A 1 8.87 -0.83 13.05
CA MET A 1 7.70 -1.21 13.89
C MET A 1 7.10 0.06 14.46
N ILE A 2 5.81 0.28 14.28
CA ILE A 2 5.10 1.53 14.64
C ILE A 2 3.84 1.15 15.42
N GLU A 3 3.45 1.96 16.39
CA GLU A 3 2.19 1.78 17.14
C GLU A 3 1.00 1.87 16.18
N ILE A 4 0.01 1.01 16.37
CA ILE A 4 -1.14 0.90 15.48
C ILE A 4 -1.92 2.23 15.37
N ASP A 5 -2.02 2.98 16.46
CA ASP A 5 -2.69 4.28 16.50
C ASP A 5 -2.02 5.30 15.57
N LYS A 6 -0.69 5.25 15.46
CA LYS A 6 0.05 6.11 14.54
C LYS A 6 -0.14 5.72 13.08
N VAL A 7 -0.26 4.41 12.79
CA VAL A 7 -0.51 3.91 11.42
C VAL A 7 -1.91 4.28 10.95
N LEU A 8 -2.90 4.19 11.86
CA LEU A 8 -4.31 4.45 11.55
C LEU A 8 -4.76 5.87 11.87
N ASN A 9 -3.83 6.75 12.23
CA ASN A 9 -4.13 8.15 12.46
C ASN A 9 -4.84 8.76 11.24
N THR A 10 -5.87 9.53 11.49
CA THR A 10 -6.77 10.15 10.49
C THR A 10 -7.65 9.19 9.68
N ILE A 11 -7.52 7.87 9.85
CA ILE A 11 -8.38 6.87 9.19
C ILE A 11 -9.61 6.60 10.04
N LEU A 12 -9.41 6.49 11.35
CA LEU A 12 -10.45 6.10 12.30
C LEU A 12 -11.00 7.31 13.05
N ASN A 13 -12.30 7.28 13.33
CA ASN A 13 -12.93 8.18 14.29
C ASN A 13 -12.57 7.72 15.72
N GLU A 14 -12.45 8.64 16.66
CA GLU A 14 -11.87 8.49 18.02
C GLU A 14 -12.48 7.40 18.93
N SER A 15 -13.47 6.65 18.50
CA SER A 15 -14.26 5.74 19.34
C SER A 15 -13.95 4.25 19.15
N ILE A 16 -12.92 3.87 18.39
CA ILE A 16 -12.63 2.45 18.10
C ILE A 16 -11.47 1.99 19.00
N GLU A 17 -11.76 0.99 19.83
CA GLU A 17 -10.74 0.33 20.67
C GLU A 17 -9.82 -0.53 19.79
N LEU A 18 -8.57 -0.09 19.63
CA LEU A 18 -7.57 -0.80 18.83
C LEU A 18 -6.71 -1.71 19.72
N PRO A 19 -6.24 -2.84 19.19
CA PRO A 19 -5.31 -3.69 19.92
C PRO A 19 -3.99 -2.94 20.15
N LYS A 20 -3.45 -2.97 21.37
CA LYS A 20 -2.16 -2.35 21.73
C LYS A 20 -1.00 -3.19 21.20
N VAL A 21 -0.70 -3.06 19.91
CA VAL A 21 0.34 -3.84 19.23
C VAL A 21 1.21 -2.94 18.35
N LEU A 22 2.43 -3.39 18.09
CA LEU A 22 3.31 -2.78 17.10
C LEU A 22 3.05 -3.40 15.74
N VAL A 23 2.70 -2.58 14.77
CA VAL A 23 2.51 -2.98 13.37
C VAL A 23 3.85 -3.29 12.74
N GLN A 24 3.95 -4.43 12.08
CA GLN A 24 5.16 -4.90 11.41
C GLN A 24 5.09 -4.81 9.88
N GLY A 25 3.89 -4.65 9.31
CA GLY A 25 3.67 -4.50 7.89
C GLY A 25 2.20 -4.35 7.54
N LEU A 26 1.97 -4.03 6.28
CA LEU A 26 0.66 -3.78 5.69
C LEU A 26 0.53 -4.62 4.42
N THR A 27 -0.64 -5.21 4.17
CA THR A 27 -0.88 -5.98 2.93
C THR A 27 -2.36 -6.17 2.65
N ASN A 28 -2.71 -6.40 1.37
CA ASN A 28 -4.02 -6.85 0.91
C ASN A 28 -4.02 -8.34 0.49
N ASN A 29 -2.89 -9.03 0.65
CA ASN A 29 -2.77 -10.43 0.29
C ASN A 29 -2.62 -11.29 1.56
N SER A 30 -3.64 -12.13 1.86
CA SER A 30 -3.67 -12.99 3.04
C SER A 30 -2.48 -13.95 3.12
N LEU A 31 -1.93 -14.38 1.98
CA LEU A 31 -0.75 -15.25 1.92
C LEU A 31 0.57 -14.53 2.25
N LYS A 32 0.61 -13.21 2.10
CA LYS A 32 1.77 -12.37 2.48
C LYS A 32 1.71 -11.92 3.95
N VAL A 33 0.59 -12.16 4.64
CA VAL A 33 0.43 -11.78 6.04
C VAL A 33 1.44 -12.48 6.92
N LYS A 34 2.03 -11.73 7.86
CA LYS A 34 2.89 -12.22 8.94
C LYS A 34 2.39 -11.67 10.27
N LYS A 35 2.93 -12.20 11.38
CA LYS A 35 2.58 -11.73 12.72
C LYS A 35 2.70 -10.21 12.84
N GLY A 36 1.64 -9.56 13.33
CA GLY A 36 1.61 -8.11 13.52
C GLY A 36 1.32 -7.29 12.26
N TYR A 37 0.88 -7.92 11.16
CA TYR A 37 0.44 -7.20 9.97
C TYR A 37 -0.97 -6.67 10.12
N ILE A 38 -1.28 -5.57 9.44
CA ILE A 38 -2.65 -5.12 9.15
C ILE A 38 -3.02 -5.63 7.76
N PHE A 39 -4.15 -6.31 7.67
CA PHE A 39 -4.73 -6.80 6.42
C PHE A 39 -5.79 -5.84 5.90
N PHE A 40 -5.75 -5.45 4.63
CA PHE A 40 -6.74 -4.60 3.97
C PHE A 40 -7.56 -5.43 2.99
N ALA A 41 -8.83 -5.62 3.29
CA ALA A 41 -9.75 -6.45 2.52
C ALA A 41 -10.31 -5.69 1.31
N PHE A 42 -9.58 -5.67 0.20
CA PHE A 42 -10.02 -5.03 -1.03
C PHE A 42 -11.03 -5.90 -1.78
N LYS A 43 -12.14 -5.32 -2.19
CA LYS A 43 -13.02 -5.94 -3.17
C LYS A 43 -12.39 -5.77 -4.56
N GLY A 44 -11.99 -6.90 -5.16
CA GLY A 44 -11.49 -7.00 -6.54
C GLY A 44 -12.59 -7.35 -7.54
N GLU A 45 -12.22 -7.47 -8.81
CA GLU A 45 -13.16 -7.87 -9.87
C GLU A 45 -13.57 -9.35 -9.76
N ASN A 46 -12.63 -10.23 -9.44
CA ASN A 46 -12.85 -11.68 -9.42
C ASN A 46 -12.90 -12.25 -7.99
N ASN A 47 -12.36 -11.57 -7.00
CA ASN A 47 -12.28 -12.05 -5.63
C ASN A 47 -12.67 -10.93 -4.66
N ASP A 48 -13.39 -11.27 -3.60
CA ASP A 48 -13.66 -10.37 -2.50
C ASP A 48 -12.63 -10.59 -1.38
N GLY A 49 -11.81 -9.56 -1.07
CA GLY A 49 -10.81 -9.63 0.00
C GLY A 49 -11.41 -9.94 1.37
N ASN A 50 -12.70 -9.67 1.56
CA ASN A 50 -13.42 -9.99 2.79
C ASN A 50 -13.48 -11.49 3.07
N ASP A 51 -13.50 -12.34 2.04
CA ASP A 51 -13.52 -13.79 2.18
C ASP A 51 -12.20 -14.34 2.76
N PHE A 52 -11.12 -13.54 2.74
CA PHE A 52 -9.78 -13.92 3.21
C PHE A 52 -9.40 -13.37 4.57
N ILE A 53 -10.31 -12.67 5.26
CA ILE A 53 -10.03 -12.06 6.58
C ILE A 53 -9.69 -13.13 7.62
N GLU A 54 -10.42 -14.24 7.65
CA GLU A 54 -10.11 -15.35 8.58
C GLU A 54 -8.72 -15.95 8.33
N ASP A 55 -8.36 -16.13 7.06
CA ASP A 55 -7.05 -16.67 6.71
C ASP A 55 -5.93 -15.66 7.02
N ALA A 56 -6.19 -14.36 6.87
CA ALA A 56 -5.25 -13.34 7.31
C ALA A 56 -5.01 -13.39 8.82
N PHE A 57 -6.05 -13.59 9.63
CA PHE A 57 -5.89 -13.78 11.10
C PHE A 57 -5.15 -15.07 11.44
N LYS A 58 -5.44 -16.20 10.77
CA LYS A 58 -4.69 -17.45 10.96
C LYS A 58 -3.20 -17.26 10.66
N ASN A 59 -2.86 -16.43 9.67
CA ASN A 59 -1.49 -16.12 9.28
C ASN A 59 -0.83 -15.05 10.18
N GLY A 60 -1.57 -14.48 11.13
CA GLY A 60 -1.02 -13.59 12.16
C GLY A 60 -1.32 -12.11 11.99
N ALA A 61 -2.32 -11.72 11.19
CA ALA A 61 -2.81 -10.35 11.17
C ALA A 61 -3.25 -9.91 12.57
N CYS A 62 -2.89 -8.71 12.97
CA CYS A 62 -3.34 -8.12 14.24
C CYS A 62 -4.67 -7.35 14.08
N LEU A 63 -4.95 -6.90 12.86
CA LEU A 63 -6.14 -6.15 12.50
C LEU A 63 -6.49 -6.40 11.04
N ALA A 64 -7.79 -6.41 10.71
CA ALA A 64 -8.28 -6.33 9.35
C ALA A 64 -9.09 -5.03 9.14
N ILE A 65 -8.94 -4.41 7.97
CA ILE A 65 -9.66 -3.19 7.59
C ILE A 65 -10.49 -3.48 6.34
N THR A 66 -11.76 -3.09 6.38
CA THR A 66 -12.74 -3.35 5.31
C THR A 66 -13.68 -2.14 5.14
N ASP A 67 -14.34 -2.06 4.00
CA ASP A 67 -15.49 -1.17 3.75
C ASP A 67 -16.83 -1.93 3.68
N SER A 68 -16.82 -3.24 4.01
CA SER A 68 -18.00 -4.09 4.01
C SER A 68 -18.80 -4.01 5.31
N ASP A 69 -20.12 -3.84 5.21
CA ASP A 69 -21.03 -3.85 6.36
C ASP A 69 -21.17 -5.22 7.04
N LYS A 70 -20.87 -6.30 6.31
CA LYS A 70 -21.10 -7.67 6.76
C LYS A 70 -20.23 -8.12 7.95
N LEU A 71 -19.12 -7.41 8.20
CA LEU A 71 -18.06 -7.83 9.11
C LEU A 71 -17.84 -6.87 10.28
N GLU A 72 -18.70 -5.88 10.44
CA GLU A 72 -18.58 -4.79 11.43
C GLU A 72 -18.55 -5.29 12.89
N SER A 73 -19.08 -6.50 13.16
CA SER A 73 -19.15 -7.07 14.51
C SER A 73 -18.02 -8.03 14.86
N GLN A 74 -17.07 -8.28 13.94
CA GLN A 74 -15.97 -9.20 14.21
C GLN A 74 -14.86 -8.52 15.00
N LYS A 75 -14.33 -9.23 16.00
CA LYS A 75 -13.21 -8.74 16.81
C LYS A 75 -11.98 -8.47 15.91
N ASN A 76 -11.34 -7.33 16.12
CA ASN A 76 -10.19 -6.87 15.35
C ASN A 76 -10.47 -6.66 13.85
N VAL A 77 -11.73 -6.46 13.47
CA VAL A 77 -12.12 -5.96 12.15
C VAL A 77 -12.60 -4.53 12.32
N VAL A 78 -12.09 -3.63 11.51
CA VAL A 78 -12.44 -2.22 11.52
C VAL A 78 -13.03 -1.84 10.17
N LYS A 79 -14.23 -1.27 10.21
CA LYS A 79 -14.90 -0.74 9.03
C LYS A 79 -14.49 0.70 8.79
N VAL A 80 -14.21 1.01 7.54
CA VAL A 80 -13.89 2.35 7.05
C VAL A 80 -14.82 2.71 5.87
N LYS A 81 -14.87 3.98 5.49
CA LYS A 81 -15.68 4.43 4.37
C LYS A 81 -15.15 3.92 3.02
N ASP A 82 -13.83 3.84 2.85
CA ASP A 82 -13.14 3.39 1.66
C ASP A 82 -11.82 2.75 2.07
N VAL A 83 -11.73 1.45 1.85
CA VAL A 83 -10.56 0.65 2.28
C VAL A 83 -9.31 0.96 1.45
N ARG A 84 -9.46 1.41 0.18
CA ARG A 84 -8.32 1.77 -0.66
C ARG A 84 -7.70 3.10 -0.25
N ILE A 85 -8.54 4.09 0.09
CA ILE A 85 -8.09 5.36 0.66
C ILE A 85 -7.41 5.11 2.01
N ALA A 86 -8.03 4.31 2.87
CA ALA A 86 -7.47 3.94 4.17
C ALA A 86 -6.08 3.27 4.03
N ALA A 87 -5.92 2.36 3.07
CA ALA A 87 -4.63 1.72 2.79
C ALA A 87 -3.55 2.74 2.38
N GLY A 88 -3.90 3.71 1.52
CA GLY A 88 -2.97 4.77 1.11
C GLY A 88 -2.50 5.62 2.30
N ILE A 89 -3.42 6.02 3.17
CA ILE A 89 -3.09 6.78 4.39
C ILE A 89 -2.24 5.93 5.34
N ALA A 90 -2.62 4.67 5.58
CA ALA A 90 -1.88 3.76 6.45
C ALA A 90 -0.45 3.54 5.95
N CYS A 91 -0.25 3.33 4.64
CA CYS A 91 1.08 3.22 4.04
C CYS A 91 1.90 4.50 4.24
N SER A 92 1.29 5.65 3.97
CA SER A 92 1.94 6.95 4.19
C SER A 92 2.43 7.11 5.63
N ASN A 93 1.58 6.81 6.61
CA ASN A 93 1.91 6.89 8.02
C ASN A 93 2.98 5.85 8.41
N PHE A 94 2.82 4.60 7.96
CA PHE A 94 3.72 3.49 8.30
C PHE A 94 5.15 3.72 7.81
N TYR A 95 5.32 4.27 6.60
CA TYR A 95 6.60 4.56 5.98
C TYR A 95 7.10 6.00 6.22
N ASN A 96 6.45 6.75 7.13
CA ASN A 96 6.85 8.12 7.47
C ASN A 96 6.89 9.06 6.27
N TYR A 97 5.81 9.08 5.51
CA TYR A 97 5.56 10.01 4.39
C TYR A 97 6.66 10.02 3.32
N PRO A 98 7.05 8.87 2.73
CA PRO A 98 8.15 8.82 1.77
C PRO A 98 7.87 9.64 0.51
N GLN A 99 6.61 9.82 0.13
CA GLN A 99 6.19 10.67 -0.99
C GLN A 99 6.61 12.13 -0.83
N ASN A 100 6.87 12.61 0.39
CA ASN A 100 7.33 13.97 0.65
C ASN A 100 8.85 14.13 0.45
N LYS A 101 9.57 13.01 0.33
CA LYS A 101 11.04 12.98 0.15
C LYS A 101 11.45 12.87 -1.31
N VAL A 102 10.51 12.64 -2.21
CA VAL A 102 10.74 12.44 -3.64
C VAL A 102 9.91 13.42 -4.46
N LYS A 103 10.37 13.75 -5.66
CA LYS A 103 9.59 14.51 -6.63
C LYS A 103 8.79 13.55 -7.50
N LEU A 104 7.47 13.58 -7.36
CA LEU A 104 6.57 12.74 -8.15
C LEU A 104 6.16 13.46 -9.44
N ILE A 105 6.25 12.75 -10.58
CA ILE A 105 5.82 13.22 -11.88
C ILE A 105 4.84 12.22 -12.45
N GLY A 106 3.58 12.62 -12.59
CA GLY A 106 2.52 11.80 -13.19
C GLY A 106 2.38 12.08 -14.69
N ILE A 107 2.36 11.02 -15.51
CA ILE A 107 2.16 11.10 -16.97
C ILE A 107 0.92 10.32 -17.33
N THR A 108 -0.07 11.00 -17.89
CA THR A 108 -1.32 10.41 -18.36
C THR A 108 -1.58 10.74 -19.83
N GLY A 109 -2.45 9.96 -20.47
CA GLY A 109 -2.81 10.14 -21.87
C GLY A 109 -3.21 8.82 -22.52
N THR A 110 -3.84 8.87 -23.68
CA THR A 110 -4.21 7.67 -24.46
C THR A 110 -2.98 7.01 -25.09
N ASN A 111 -2.05 7.82 -25.62
CA ASN A 111 -0.82 7.37 -26.24
C ASN A 111 0.41 8.13 -25.70
N GLY A 112 1.61 7.62 -25.95
CA GLY A 112 2.87 8.30 -25.66
C GLY A 112 3.32 8.26 -24.19
N LYS A 113 2.54 7.75 -23.25
CA LYS A 113 2.89 7.71 -21.82
C LYS A 113 4.27 7.08 -21.56
N THR A 114 4.48 5.87 -22.07
CA THR A 114 5.74 5.14 -21.91
C THR A 114 6.91 5.87 -22.56
N SER A 115 6.75 6.35 -23.81
CA SER A 115 7.80 7.09 -24.51
C SER A 115 8.19 8.36 -23.77
N THR A 116 7.20 9.15 -23.34
CA THR A 116 7.45 10.40 -22.58
C THR A 116 8.17 10.13 -21.26
N SER A 117 7.73 9.12 -20.50
CA SER A 117 8.37 8.77 -19.24
C SER A 117 9.80 8.25 -19.41
N THR A 118 10.05 7.46 -20.48
CA THR A 118 11.39 6.96 -20.79
C THR A 118 12.35 8.08 -21.22
N ILE A 119 11.89 9.01 -22.07
CA ILE A 119 12.70 10.17 -22.48
C ILE A 119 13.01 11.04 -21.26
N LEU A 120 12.00 11.36 -20.44
CA LEU A 120 12.19 12.16 -19.24
C LEU A 120 13.20 11.49 -18.27
N LYS A 121 13.04 10.18 -18.04
CA LYS A 121 14.01 9.41 -17.25
C LYS A 121 15.42 9.55 -17.78
N SER A 122 15.62 9.36 -19.09
CA SER A 122 16.95 9.47 -19.73
C SER A 122 17.58 10.84 -19.54
N ILE A 123 16.78 11.93 -19.63
CA ILE A 123 17.25 13.30 -19.40
C ILE A 123 17.68 13.48 -17.93
N LEU A 124 16.85 13.02 -17.00
CA LEU A 124 17.12 13.16 -15.57
C LEU A 124 18.35 12.33 -15.14
N ASP A 125 18.48 11.11 -15.65
CA ASP A 125 19.65 10.25 -15.39
C ASP A 125 20.95 10.90 -15.94
N ALA A 126 20.90 11.54 -17.11
CA ALA A 126 22.01 12.28 -17.70
C ALA A 126 22.44 13.49 -16.84
N THR A 127 21.56 14.00 -15.98
CA THR A 127 21.87 15.07 -15.01
C THR A 127 22.25 14.53 -13.62
N ASN A 128 22.61 13.23 -13.52
CA ASN A 128 22.93 12.53 -12.27
C ASN A 128 21.82 12.53 -11.22
N GLN A 129 20.55 12.70 -11.62
CA GLN A 129 19.42 12.57 -10.72
C GLN A 129 19.02 11.08 -10.64
N LYS A 130 18.89 10.57 -9.41
CA LYS A 130 18.37 9.20 -9.20
C LYS A 130 16.88 9.20 -9.53
N THR A 131 16.49 8.38 -10.49
CA THR A 131 15.10 8.29 -10.97
C THR A 131 14.55 6.88 -10.88
N LEU A 132 13.24 6.80 -10.69
CA LEU A 132 12.46 5.58 -10.77
C LEU A 132 11.30 5.80 -11.73
N GLN A 133 11.23 5.00 -12.78
CA GLN A 133 10.10 4.98 -13.69
C GLN A 133 9.21 3.77 -13.35
N ILE A 134 7.93 4.01 -13.16
CA ILE A 134 6.92 2.97 -12.93
C ILE A 134 5.88 3.05 -14.06
N GLY A 135 5.64 1.94 -14.76
CA GLY A 135 4.68 1.91 -15.87
C GLY A 135 4.49 0.53 -16.45
N THR A 136 3.89 0.46 -17.65
CA THR A 136 3.59 -0.81 -18.34
C THR A 136 4.82 -1.63 -18.71
N SER A 137 5.99 -1.01 -18.80
CA SER A 137 7.29 -1.67 -18.97
C SER A 137 7.91 -2.15 -17.64
N GLY A 138 7.13 -2.13 -16.57
CA GLY A 138 7.56 -2.49 -15.23
C GLY A 138 8.18 -1.32 -14.47
N ILE A 139 9.01 -1.66 -13.49
CA ILE A 139 9.76 -0.69 -12.70
C ILE A 139 11.17 -0.60 -13.27
N GLN A 140 11.55 0.59 -13.69
CA GLN A 140 12.89 0.86 -14.23
C GLN A 140 13.63 1.83 -13.30
N PRO A 141 14.36 1.31 -12.33
CA PRO A 141 15.18 2.13 -11.45
C PRO A 141 16.48 2.56 -12.13
N SER A 142 17.05 3.66 -11.70
CA SER A 142 18.47 3.94 -11.90
C SER A 142 19.35 3.16 -10.90
N VAL A 143 18.71 2.36 -10.01
CA VAL A 143 19.34 1.47 -9.01
C VAL A 143 18.62 0.13 -9.08
N GLU A 144 19.31 -1.00 -8.84
CA GLU A 144 18.67 -2.32 -8.88
C GLU A 144 17.55 -2.46 -7.85
N ILE A 145 16.35 -2.81 -8.33
CA ILE A 145 15.21 -3.21 -7.51
C ILE A 145 14.85 -4.66 -7.86
N LYS A 146 14.32 -5.40 -6.90
CA LYS A 146 13.93 -6.81 -7.08
C LYS A 146 13.03 -6.97 -8.31
N PRO A 147 13.34 -7.87 -9.24
CA PRO A 147 12.55 -8.09 -10.45
C PRO A 147 11.19 -8.71 -10.13
N GLY A 148 10.15 -8.36 -10.90
CA GLY A 148 8.87 -9.06 -10.91
C GLY A 148 7.61 -8.23 -10.77
N LEU A 149 7.68 -6.91 -10.58
CA LEU A 149 6.50 -6.04 -10.45
C LEU A 149 6.26 -5.26 -11.74
N THR A 150 5.18 -5.56 -12.46
CA THR A 150 4.76 -4.80 -13.65
C THR A 150 3.97 -3.54 -13.28
N THR A 151 3.13 -3.63 -12.27
CA THR A 151 2.41 -2.49 -11.67
C THR A 151 2.32 -2.76 -10.18
N PRO A 152 3.07 -2.05 -9.34
CA PRO A 152 3.04 -2.26 -7.90
C PRO A 152 1.66 -1.89 -7.35
N ASP A 153 1.17 -2.69 -6.41
CA ASP A 153 0.05 -2.25 -5.58
C ASP A 153 0.50 -1.13 -4.63
N ILE A 154 -0.43 -0.58 -3.84
CA ILE A 154 -0.12 0.54 -2.96
C ILE A 154 0.93 0.16 -1.89
N PHE A 155 0.95 -1.08 -1.43
CA PHE A 155 1.89 -1.55 -0.40
C PHE A 155 3.29 -1.72 -0.97
N ASP A 156 3.39 -2.37 -2.14
CA ASP A 156 4.66 -2.53 -2.87
C ASP A 156 5.22 -1.16 -3.29
N LEU A 157 4.36 -0.21 -3.72
CA LEU A 157 4.78 1.14 -4.08
C LEU A 157 5.43 1.88 -2.90
N TYR A 158 4.80 1.84 -1.73
CA TYR A 158 5.35 2.52 -0.56
C TYR A 158 6.61 1.84 -0.01
N GLU A 159 6.73 0.50 -0.14
CA GLU A 159 7.98 -0.22 0.17
C GLU A 159 9.12 0.24 -0.74
N ILE A 160 8.84 0.47 -2.04
CA ILE A 160 9.83 0.96 -3.01
C ILE A 160 10.26 2.40 -2.72
N LEU A 161 9.31 3.25 -2.27
CA LEU A 161 9.59 4.66 -1.99
C LEU A 161 10.34 4.91 -0.69
N ASN A 162 10.34 3.92 0.24
CA ASN A 162 10.99 4.03 1.54
C ASN A 162 12.48 3.67 1.48
#